data_30e309bf7d10a46f3cdc984ced25cf2a
#
_entry.id   30e309bf7d10a46f3cdc984ced25cf2a
#
_cell.length_a   1.000
_cell.length_b   1.000
_cell.length_c   1.000
_cell.angle_alpha   90.00
_cell.angle_beta   90.00
_cell.angle_gamma   90.00
#
_symmetry.space_group_name_H-M   'P 1'
#
loop_
_entity.id
_entity.type
_entity.pdbx_description
1 polymer ?
#
loop_
_entity_poly.entity_id
_entity_poly.type
_entity_poly.pdbx_seq_one_letter_code
_entity_poly.pdbx_strand_id
1 'polypeptide(L)'
;GNFSIHKYEVTILDFEQYATKNKIQTDAEKTGGGYEWGAGWVKRPNWNYKTPYGKKPDSLLEPAVHISRFEAENYCKSINGRLPTFNEWSLAAYNQKLDSSLFNKGKTYAFPSGDEGRDMNSQGLLDYNKHIDVTLLPEGINGLVAMGGNVWEWVEDQKGKNSLTAGGSWWYGKEKTRKEGAQYKPSDFYAIYVGFRCAFDN
;
A
#
# COMPACT_ATOMS: atom_id res chain seq x y z
N GLY A 1 -7.13 -18.70 10.35
CA GLY A 1 -8.34 -18.72 9.54
C GLY A 1 -7.99 -18.55 8.07
N ASN A 2 -8.85 -18.99 7.18
CA ASN A 2 -8.71 -18.74 5.75
C ASN A 2 -9.10 -17.30 5.46
N PHE A 3 -8.29 -16.63 4.68
CA PHE A 3 -8.55 -15.27 4.19
C PHE A 3 -8.14 -15.15 2.73
N SER A 4 -8.69 -14.18 2.06
CA SER A 4 -8.21 -13.70 0.77
C SER A 4 -7.75 -12.26 0.88
N ILE A 5 -6.90 -11.82 -0.03
CA ILE A 5 -6.34 -10.47 -0.04
C ILE A 5 -6.38 -9.93 -1.47
N HIS A 6 -6.60 -8.64 -1.64
CA HIS A 6 -6.55 -7.99 -2.93
C HIS A 6 -5.21 -8.24 -3.63
N LYS A 7 -5.26 -8.57 -4.92
CA LYS A 7 -4.05 -8.72 -5.76
C LYS A 7 -3.24 -7.43 -5.84
N TYR A 8 -3.93 -6.30 -5.95
CA TYR A 8 -3.36 -4.96 -6.10
C TYR A 8 -3.66 -4.08 -4.88
N GLU A 9 -2.85 -3.06 -4.69
CA GLU A 9 -3.20 -1.92 -3.84
C GLU A 9 -4.51 -1.30 -4.34
N VAL A 10 -5.32 -0.76 -3.44
CA VAL A 10 -6.53 -0.01 -3.80
C VAL A 10 -6.13 1.17 -4.66
N THR A 11 -6.75 1.30 -5.84
CA THR A 11 -6.41 2.32 -6.82
C THR A 11 -7.17 3.62 -6.59
N ILE A 12 -6.70 4.70 -7.25
CA ILE A 12 -7.42 5.98 -7.29
C ILE A 12 -8.85 5.77 -7.82
N LEU A 13 -9.02 4.99 -8.88
CA LEU A 13 -10.33 4.69 -9.46
C LEU A 13 -11.27 4.03 -8.43
N ASP A 14 -10.78 2.99 -7.75
CA ASP A 14 -11.55 2.27 -6.75
C ASP A 14 -12.00 3.20 -5.61
N PHE A 15 -11.07 3.99 -5.10
CA PHE A 15 -11.35 4.89 -3.98
C PHE A 15 -12.29 6.03 -4.39
N GLU A 16 -12.12 6.58 -5.60
CA GLU A 16 -12.99 7.62 -6.14
C GLU A 16 -14.44 7.14 -6.30
N GLN A 17 -14.64 5.93 -6.80
CA GLN A 17 -15.97 5.33 -6.90
C GLN A 17 -16.64 5.20 -5.52
N TYR A 18 -15.90 4.73 -4.54
CA TYR A 18 -16.35 4.65 -3.14
C TYR A 18 -16.67 6.03 -2.57
N ALA A 19 -15.77 6.99 -2.71
CA ALA A 19 -15.92 8.32 -2.15
C ALA A 19 -17.09 9.07 -2.76
N THR A 20 -17.29 8.95 -4.08
CA THR A 20 -18.42 9.55 -4.77
C THR A 20 -19.75 8.96 -4.32
N LYS A 21 -19.84 7.63 -4.28
CA LYS A 21 -21.06 6.92 -3.85
C LYS A 21 -21.46 7.26 -2.42
N ASN A 22 -20.51 7.37 -1.52
CA ASN A 22 -20.74 7.57 -0.10
C ASN A 22 -20.57 9.04 0.35
N LYS A 23 -20.33 9.97 -0.58
CA LYS A 23 -20.10 11.39 -0.31
C LYS A 23 -18.98 11.62 0.70
N ILE A 24 -17.88 10.88 0.54
CA ILE A 24 -16.70 10.96 1.40
C ILE A 24 -15.78 12.09 0.91
N GLN A 25 -15.35 12.90 1.84
CA GLN A 25 -14.23 13.83 1.67
C GLN A 25 -13.10 13.38 2.61
N THR A 26 -11.91 13.16 2.08
CA THR A 26 -10.76 12.70 2.87
C THR A 26 -10.19 13.82 3.75
N ASP A 27 -9.44 13.44 4.77
CA ASP A 27 -8.77 14.41 5.65
C ASP A 27 -7.78 15.29 4.88
N ALA A 28 -7.06 14.72 3.90
CA ALA A 28 -6.20 15.49 3.01
C ALA A 28 -6.97 16.57 2.24
N GLU A 29 -8.15 16.24 1.72
CA GLU A 29 -9.03 17.21 1.06
C GLU A 29 -9.55 18.28 2.02
N LYS A 30 -10.03 17.85 3.21
CA LYS A 30 -10.57 18.77 4.24
C LYS A 30 -9.54 19.76 4.75
N THR A 31 -8.28 19.36 4.87
CA THR A 31 -7.18 20.18 5.39
C THR A 31 -6.40 20.91 4.30
N GLY A 32 -6.80 20.75 3.03
CA GLY A 32 -6.21 21.44 1.89
C GLY A 32 -4.92 20.87 1.33
N GLY A 33 -4.50 19.68 1.76
CA GLY A 33 -3.31 19.03 1.21
C GLY A 33 -2.82 17.82 1.99
N GLY A 34 -1.88 17.11 1.40
CA GLY A 34 -1.23 15.94 1.96
C GLY A 34 0.28 16.13 2.12
N TYR A 35 0.93 15.15 2.74
CA TYR A 35 2.32 15.29 3.16
C TYR A 35 3.30 14.56 2.24
N GLU A 36 4.46 15.19 2.06
CA GLU A 36 5.68 14.54 1.60
C GLU A 36 6.84 14.83 2.55
N TRP A 37 7.90 14.04 2.43
CA TRP A 37 9.16 14.30 3.13
C TRP A 37 10.03 15.25 2.30
N GLY A 38 10.36 16.39 2.90
CA GLY A 38 11.39 17.30 2.43
C GLY A 38 12.46 17.43 3.52
N ALA A 39 12.74 18.63 3.99
CA ALA A 39 13.48 18.82 5.25
C ALA A 39 12.52 18.69 6.44
N GLY A 40 11.95 17.50 6.64
CA GLY A 40 10.82 17.20 7.54
C GLY A 40 9.53 16.95 6.74
N TRP A 41 8.44 16.66 7.45
CA TRP A 41 7.14 16.49 6.83
C TRP A 41 6.57 17.83 6.38
N VAL A 42 6.27 17.94 5.09
CA VAL A 42 5.77 19.17 4.47
C VAL A 42 4.40 18.89 3.87
N LYS A 43 3.40 19.69 4.25
CA LYS A 43 2.08 19.65 3.65
C LYS A 43 2.10 20.41 2.32
N ARG A 44 1.71 19.73 1.25
CA ARG A 44 1.63 20.31 -0.09
C ARG A 44 0.19 20.62 -0.44
N PRO A 45 -0.11 21.85 -0.92
CA PRO A 45 -1.48 22.24 -1.25
C PRO A 45 -2.06 21.37 -2.36
N ASN A 46 -3.33 20.97 -2.20
CA ASN A 46 -4.10 20.17 -3.16
C ASN A 46 -3.57 18.75 -3.40
N TRP A 47 -2.65 18.25 -2.58
CA TRP A 47 -2.24 16.86 -2.62
C TRP A 47 -3.25 16.02 -1.85
N ASN A 48 -3.90 15.11 -2.56
CA ASN A 48 -4.86 14.13 -2.03
C ASN A 48 -4.91 12.91 -2.95
N TYR A 49 -5.80 11.95 -2.69
CA TYR A 49 -5.82 10.73 -3.49
C TYR A 49 -6.14 10.95 -4.97
N LYS A 50 -6.95 11.98 -5.32
CA LYS A 50 -7.30 12.32 -6.72
C LYS A 50 -6.17 13.01 -7.46
N THR A 51 -5.41 13.80 -6.73
CA THR A 51 -4.29 14.61 -7.25
C THR A 51 -3.07 14.38 -6.38
N PRO A 52 -2.42 13.19 -6.49
CA PRO A 52 -1.37 12.77 -5.56
C PRO A 52 -0.22 13.76 -5.43
N TYR A 53 0.14 14.40 -6.53
CA TYR A 53 1.20 15.42 -6.62
C TYR A 53 0.63 16.81 -6.93
N GLY A 54 -0.60 17.08 -6.53
CA GLY A 54 -1.27 18.37 -6.78
C GLY A 54 -1.79 18.56 -8.21
N LYS A 55 -1.72 17.56 -9.04
CA LYS A 55 -2.19 17.56 -10.43
C LYS A 55 -2.85 16.22 -10.78
N LYS A 56 -3.53 16.18 -11.90
CA LYS A 56 -4.14 14.94 -12.43
C LYS A 56 -3.07 13.83 -12.53
N PRO A 57 -3.37 12.61 -12.05
CA PRO A 57 -2.46 11.47 -12.16
C PRO A 57 -2.28 11.03 -13.63
N ASP A 58 -1.17 10.34 -13.91
CA ASP A 58 -0.93 9.75 -15.23
C ASP A 58 -1.90 8.60 -15.50
N SER A 59 -2.29 7.87 -14.45
CA SER A 59 -3.25 6.77 -14.53
C SER A 59 -4.14 6.73 -13.28
N LEU A 60 -5.42 6.42 -13.47
CA LEU A 60 -6.37 6.15 -12.37
C LEU A 60 -6.10 4.80 -11.68
N LEU A 61 -5.24 3.96 -12.25
CA LEU A 61 -4.79 2.69 -11.66
C LEU A 61 -3.52 2.86 -10.81
N GLU A 62 -3.08 4.07 -10.55
CA GLU A 62 -2.11 4.36 -9.50
C GLU A 62 -2.74 4.09 -8.14
N PRO A 63 -1.94 3.73 -7.10
CA PRO A 63 -2.48 3.48 -5.77
C PRO A 63 -3.08 4.74 -5.16
N ALA A 64 -4.18 4.59 -4.44
CA ALA A 64 -4.76 5.65 -3.62
C ALA A 64 -3.83 5.92 -2.43
N VAL A 65 -3.30 7.14 -2.35
CA VAL A 65 -2.42 7.62 -1.30
C VAL A 65 -3.02 8.84 -0.59
N HIS A 66 -2.34 9.41 0.38
CA HIS A 66 -2.90 10.45 1.24
C HIS A 66 -4.17 9.98 1.97
N ILE A 67 -4.20 8.71 2.33
CA ILE A 67 -5.30 8.02 3.02
C ILE A 67 -4.81 7.62 4.41
N SER A 68 -5.53 8.06 5.45
CA SER A 68 -5.25 7.63 6.82
C SER A 68 -5.67 6.17 7.04
N ARG A 69 -5.19 5.58 8.12
CA ARG A 69 -5.58 4.20 8.51
C ARG A 69 -7.08 4.08 8.69
N PHE A 70 -7.73 5.08 9.28
CA PHE A 70 -9.18 5.07 9.51
C PHE A 70 -9.97 5.12 8.20
N GLU A 71 -9.52 5.92 7.25
CA GLU A 71 -10.12 6.02 5.91
C GLU A 71 -9.96 4.73 5.12
N ALA A 72 -8.79 4.10 5.23
CA ALA A 72 -8.51 2.79 4.62
C ALA A 72 -9.42 1.70 5.20
N GLU A 73 -9.56 1.63 6.52
CA GLU A 73 -10.46 0.70 7.20
C GLU A 73 -11.91 0.87 6.76
N ASN A 74 -12.40 2.11 6.69
CA ASN A 74 -13.76 2.40 6.25
C ASN A 74 -14.00 1.99 4.81
N TYR A 75 -13.03 2.21 3.92
CA TYR A 75 -13.11 1.72 2.54
C TYR A 75 -13.26 0.20 2.51
N CYS A 76 -12.38 -0.54 3.20
CA CYS A 76 -12.44 -2.00 3.21
C CYS A 76 -13.77 -2.52 3.77
N LYS A 77 -14.29 -1.90 4.83
CA LYS A 77 -15.62 -2.24 5.39
C LYS A 77 -16.75 -2.03 4.39
N SER A 78 -16.66 -1.01 3.54
CA SER A 78 -17.68 -0.70 2.53
C SER A 78 -17.84 -1.78 1.46
N ILE A 79 -16.84 -2.62 1.29
CA ILE A 79 -16.83 -3.74 0.36
C ILE A 79 -16.83 -5.10 1.07
N ASN A 80 -17.31 -5.14 2.32
CA ASN A 80 -17.36 -6.32 3.19
C ASN A 80 -15.99 -6.95 3.48
N GLY A 81 -14.95 -6.13 3.44
CA GLY A 81 -13.58 -6.51 3.78
C GLY A 81 -13.09 -5.80 5.03
N ARG A 82 -11.82 -5.93 5.27
CA ARG A 82 -11.09 -5.31 6.38
C ARG A 82 -9.63 -5.08 5.98
N LEU A 83 -8.88 -4.35 6.78
CA LEU A 83 -7.43 -4.36 6.64
C LEU A 83 -6.89 -5.76 7.02
N PRO A 84 -5.85 -6.26 6.33
CA PRO A 84 -5.19 -7.49 6.75
C PRO A 84 -4.48 -7.26 8.09
N THR A 85 -4.41 -8.29 8.94
CA THR A 85 -3.44 -8.27 10.04
C THR A 85 -2.03 -8.31 9.47
N PHE A 86 -1.04 -7.85 10.22
CA PHE A 86 0.35 -7.93 9.77
C PHE A 86 0.82 -9.37 9.53
N ASN A 87 0.31 -10.31 10.33
CA ASN A 87 0.58 -11.73 10.09
C ASN A 87 0.01 -12.22 8.76
N GLU A 88 -1.26 -11.90 8.45
CA GLU A 88 -1.87 -12.24 7.16
C GLU A 88 -1.16 -11.59 5.99
N TRP A 89 -0.86 -10.30 6.11
CA TRP A 89 -0.12 -9.54 5.10
C TRP A 89 1.26 -10.20 4.85
N SER A 90 1.97 -10.57 5.92
CA SER A 90 3.29 -11.20 5.84
C SER A 90 3.23 -12.61 5.22
N LEU A 91 2.24 -13.41 5.60
CA LEU A 91 2.03 -14.72 4.97
C LEU A 91 1.78 -14.57 3.46
N ALA A 92 0.97 -13.61 3.07
CA ALA A 92 0.67 -13.34 1.66
C ALA A 92 1.90 -12.85 0.89
N ALA A 93 2.71 -11.98 1.50
CA ALA A 93 3.84 -11.32 0.86
C ALA A 93 5.08 -12.20 0.73
N TYR A 94 5.35 -13.08 1.68
CA TYR A 94 6.63 -13.79 1.77
C TYR A 94 6.52 -15.31 1.66
N ASN A 95 5.35 -15.89 1.85
CA ASN A 95 5.18 -17.34 1.96
C ASN A 95 4.39 -17.87 0.76
N GLN A 96 5.09 -18.54 -0.18
CA GLN A 96 4.44 -19.04 -1.40
C GLN A 96 3.49 -20.20 -1.09
N LYS A 97 2.22 -20.00 -1.32
CA LYS A 97 1.16 -21.01 -1.10
C LYS A 97 0.63 -21.61 -2.41
N LEU A 98 0.60 -20.81 -3.46
CA LEU A 98 0.05 -21.22 -4.75
C LEU A 98 1.10 -21.92 -5.61
N ASP A 99 0.65 -22.72 -6.55
CA ASP A 99 1.54 -23.28 -7.57
C ASP A 99 2.02 -22.13 -8.49
N SER A 100 3.31 -22.14 -8.81
CA SER A 100 3.95 -21.09 -9.60
C SER A 100 5.14 -21.65 -10.35
N SER A 101 5.40 -21.13 -11.54
CA SER A 101 6.63 -21.41 -12.28
C SER A 101 7.83 -20.60 -11.79
N LEU A 102 7.60 -19.55 -11.00
CA LEU A 102 8.63 -18.61 -10.54
C LEU A 102 9.04 -18.83 -9.09
N PHE A 103 8.12 -19.34 -8.26
CA PHE A 103 8.32 -19.45 -6.82
C PHE A 103 7.97 -20.86 -6.32
N ASN A 104 8.80 -21.39 -5.43
CA ASN A 104 8.62 -22.73 -4.88
C ASN A 104 7.52 -22.74 -3.80
N LYS A 105 6.48 -23.53 -4.03
CA LYS A 105 5.39 -23.73 -3.07
C LYS A 105 5.92 -24.22 -1.72
N GLY A 106 5.45 -23.61 -0.67
CA GLY A 106 5.85 -23.89 0.72
C GLY A 106 7.10 -23.13 1.19
N LYS A 107 7.81 -22.46 0.28
CA LYS A 107 9.00 -21.68 0.64
C LYS A 107 8.61 -20.30 1.17
N THR A 108 9.36 -19.82 2.17
CA THR A 108 9.32 -18.43 2.64
C THR A 108 10.50 -17.67 2.04
N TYR A 109 10.23 -16.52 1.46
CA TYR A 109 11.20 -15.68 0.77
C TYR A 109 11.54 -14.43 1.61
N ALA A 110 12.74 -13.89 1.36
CA ALA A 110 13.22 -12.70 2.08
C ALA A 110 12.48 -11.42 1.69
N PHE A 111 12.01 -11.35 0.43
CA PHE A 111 11.30 -10.21 -0.13
C PHE A 111 10.02 -10.65 -0.83
N PRO A 112 9.04 -9.75 -1.01
CA PRO A 112 7.81 -10.08 -1.74
C PRO A 112 8.03 -10.45 -3.22
N SER A 113 9.20 -10.16 -3.77
CA SER A 113 9.61 -10.49 -5.13
C SER A 113 10.60 -11.66 -5.21
N GLY A 114 10.91 -12.32 -4.10
CA GLY A 114 11.86 -13.44 -4.03
C GLY A 114 13.04 -13.19 -3.09
N ASP A 115 14.06 -14.05 -3.12
CA ASP A 115 15.19 -13.95 -2.19
C ASP A 115 16.14 -12.77 -2.48
N GLU A 116 16.18 -12.28 -3.72
CA GLU A 116 17.10 -11.22 -4.11
C GLU A 116 16.49 -9.81 -4.01
N GLY A 117 15.18 -9.72 -3.89
CA GLY A 117 14.46 -8.43 -3.78
C GLY A 117 14.61 -7.55 -5.01
N ARG A 118 14.50 -8.15 -6.21
CA ARG A 118 14.47 -7.44 -7.49
C ARG A 118 13.05 -7.06 -7.89
N ASP A 119 12.94 -6.24 -8.95
CA ASP A 119 11.68 -5.95 -9.63
C ASP A 119 10.59 -5.32 -8.73
N MET A 120 11.01 -4.53 -7.75
CA MET A 120 10.13 -3.73 -6.89
C MET A 120 10.32 -2.24 -7.18
N ASN A 121 9.23 -1.47 -7.13
CA ASN A 121 9.31 -0.01 -7.18
C ASN A 121 9.78 0.54 -5.83
N SER A 122 11.09 0.54 -5.65
CA SER A 122 11.78 0.98 -4.45
C SER A 122 13.09 1.68 -4.87
N GLN A 123 13.64 2.48 -4.00
CA GLN A 123 14.85 3.26 -4.30
C GLN A 123 16.02 2.34 -4.71
N GLY A 124 16.62 2.66 -5.83
CA GLY A 124 17.76 1.91 -6.38
C GLY A 124 17.41 0.62 -7.12
N LEU A 125 16.12 0.33 -7.31
CA LEU A 125 15.66 -0.82 -8.10
C LEU A 125 15.00 -0.37 -9.40
N LEU A 126 13.65 -0.40 -9.52
CA LEU A 126 12.98 0.06 -10.75
C LEU A 126 13.02 1.57 -10.95
N ASP A 127 13.32 2.32 -9.92
CA ASP A 127 13.73 3.72 -9.91
C ASP A 127 12.78 4.71 -10.63
N TYR A 128 11.49 4.50 -10.46
CA TYR A 128 10.47 5.41 -11.01
C TYR A 128 10.41 6.77 -10.28
N ASN A 129 11.02 6.90 -9.10
CA ASN A 129 11.00 8.10 -8.25
C ASN A 129 9.60 8.59 -7.87
N LYS A 130 8.61 7.75 -7.99
CA LYS A 130 7.19 7.96 -7.61
C LYS A 130 6.46 6.62 -7.58
N HIS A 131 5.25 6.59 -6.98
CA HIS A 131 4.39 5.44 -7.18
C HIS A 131 3.93 5.38 -8.64
N ILE A 132 3.59 4.19 -9.12
CA ILE A 132 3.13 3.98 -10.49
C ILE A 132 1.86 3.14 -10.52
N ASP A 133 1.23 3.13 -11.69
CA ASP A 133 0.12 2.25 -12.03
C ASP A 133 0.42 0.81 -11.61
N VAL A 134 -0.48 0.23 -10.81
CA VAL A 134 -0.29 -1.11 -10.23
C VAL A 134 -0.20 -2.21 -11.28
N THR A 135 -0.75 -2.00 -12.46
CA THR A 135 -0.72 -2.99 -13.56
C THR A 135 0.61 -3.04 -14.30
N LEU A 136 1.49 -2.07 -14.05
CA LEU A 136 2.83 -2.02 -14.67
C LEU A 136 3.90 -2.77 -13.86
N LEU A 137 3.55 -3.25 -12.67
CA LEU A 137 4.49 -3.98 -11.80
C LEU A 137 4.31 -5.49 -11.96
N PRO A 138 5.41 -6.26 -11.86
CA PRO A 138 5.34 -7.70 -12.00
C PRO A 138 4.66 -8.37 -10.80
N GLU A 139 4.13 -9.57 -11.03
CA GLU A 139 3.63 -10.43 -9.96
C GLU A 139 4.79 -10.97 -9.12
N GLY A 140 4.62 -10.93 -7.81
CA GLY A 140 5.53 -11.53 -6.84
C GLY A 140 4.95 -12.80 -6.22
N ILE A 141 5.31 -13.04 -4.97
CA ILE A 141 4.84 -14.16 -4.16
C ILE A 141 3.32 -14.25 -4.18
N ASN A 142 2.77 -15.46 -4.37
CA ASN A 142 1.34 -15.75 -4.49
C ASN A 142 0.62 -15.01 -5.63
N GLY A 143 1.34 -14.52 -6.64
CA GLY A 143 0.78 -13.74 -7.74
C GLY A 143 0.31 -12.34 -7.32
N LEU A 144 0.71 -11.88 -6.16
CA LEU A 144 0.36 -10.54 -5.65
C LEU A 144 1.29 -9.48 -6.25
N VAL A 145 0.78 -8.28 -6.43
CA VAL A 145 1.53 -7.19 -7.03
C VAL A 145 1.81 -6.11 -5.99
N ALA A 146 3.03 -5.59 -6.01
CA ALA A 146 3.46 -4.47 -5.17
C ALA A 146 3.31 -4.72 -3.64
N MET A 147 3.43 -5.96 -3.18
CA MET A 147 3.56 -6.22 -1.75
C MET A 147 4.89 -5.66 -1.20
N GLY A 148 5.87 -5.46 -2.05
CA GLY A 148 7.10 -4.74 -1.74
C GLY A 148 7.27 -3.51 -2.63
N GLY A 149 7.54 -2.35 -2.03
CA GLY A 149 7.68 -1.10 -2.76
C GLY A 149 6.35 -0.49 -3.19
N ASN A 150 6.40 0.39 -4.15
CA ASN A 150 5.31 1.26 -4.60
C ASN A 150 4.82 2.17 -3.48
N VAL A 151 3.89 1.73 -2.63
CA VAL A 151 3.49 2.48 -1.44
C VAL A 151 3.44 1.60 -0.19
N TRP A 152 3.70 2.19 0.99
CA TRP A 152 3.42 1.56 2.27
C TRP A 152 1.94 1.19 2.34
N GLU A 153 1.64 0.08 3.00
CA GLU A 153 0.26 -0.40 3.16
C GLU A 153 -0.13 -0.48 4.63
N TRP A 154 -1.22 0.20 4.99
CA TRP A 154 -1.81 0.07 6.31
C TRP A 154 -2.24 -1.37 6.57
N VAL A 155 -1.93 -1.87 7.76
CA VAL A 155 -2.45 -3.13 8.29
C VAL A 155 -3.26 -2.88 9.55
N GLU A 156 -3.93 -3.91 10.05
CA GLU A 156 -4.83 -3.79 11.21
C GLU A 156 -4.09 -3.47 12.51
N ASP A 157 -2.85 -3.93 12.62
CA ASP A 157 -2.05 -3.88 13.85
C ASP A 157 -1.80 -2.44 14.33
N GLN A 158 -2.05 -2.22 15.62
CA GLN A 158 -1.94 -0.90 16.26
C GLN A 158 -1.13 -0.98 17.55
N LYS A 159 -0.49 0.13 17.89
CA LYS A 159 0.19 0.35 19.16
C LYS A 159 -0.10 1.77 19.64
N GLY A 160 -0.98 1.92 20.61
CA GLY A 160 -1.44 3.23 21.06
C GLY A 160 -2.13 3.99 19.92
N LYS A 161 -1.66 5.19 19.63
CA LYS A 161 -2.18 6.04 18.55
C LYS A 161 -1.53 5.77 17.18
N ASN A 162 -0.66 4.77 17.10
CA ASN A 162 0.05 4.42 15.88
C ASN A 162 -0.50 3.13 15.27
N SER A 163 -0.46 3.06 13.96
CA SER A 163 -0.80 1.85 13.19
C SER A 163 0.40 1.41 12.37
N LEU A 164 0.49 0.10 12.14
CA LEU A 164 1.60 -0.48 11.40
C LEU A 164 1.39 -0.33 9.90
N THR A 165 2.48 -0.07 9.18
CA THR A 165 2.55 -0.13 7.73
C THR A 165 3.61 -1.12 7.29
N ALA A 166 3.38 -1.78 6.17
CA ALA A 166 4.23 -2.84 5.66
C ALA A 166 4.59 -2.62 4.18
N GLY A 167 5.70 -3.22 3.75
CA GLY A 167 6.07 -3.33 2.35
C GLY A 167 7.01 -2.26 1.82
N GLY A 168 7.31 -1.22 2.57
CA GLY A 168 8.12 -0.10 2.08
C GLY A 168 7.38 0.71 1.00
N SER A 169 8.09 1.64 0.36
CA SER A 169 7.55 2.43 -0.74
C SER A 169 8.65 2.77 -1.76
N TRP A 170 8.25 3.44 -2.83
CA TRP A 170 9.16 3.92 -3.87
C TRP A 170 10.28 4.84 -3.35
N TRP A 171 10.05 5.50 -2.21
CA TRP A 171 11.02 6.41 -1.57
C TRP A 171 12.09 5.67 -0.74
N TYR A 172 11.82 4.44 -0.32
CA TYR A 172 12.69 3.66 0.59
C TYR A 172 13.46 2.59 -0.17
N GLY A 173 14.64 2.22 0.34
CA GLY A 173 15.43 1.10 -0.18
C GLY A 173 14.74 -0.25 0.09
N LYS A 174 15.20 -1.29 -0.60
CA LYS A 174 14.59 -2.63 -0.58
C LYS A 174 14.51 -3.25 0.82
N GLU A 175 15.40 -2.89 1.74
CA GLU A 175 15.40 -3.44 3.10
C GLU A 175 14.09 -3.13 3.85
N LYS A 176 13.41 -2.04 3.52
CA LYS A 176 12.11 -1.71 4.08
C LYS A 176 10.97 -2.59 3.55
N THR A 177 11.19 -3.31 2.48
CA THR A 177 10.23 -4.27 1.92
C THR A 177 10.29 -5.64 2.60
N ARG A 178 11.30 -5.89 3.44
CA ARG A 178 11.37 -7.07 4.29
C ARG A 178 10.31 -7.01 5.39
N LYS A 179 9.98 -8.17 5.97
CA LYS A 179 9.06 -8.25 7.10
C LYS A 179 9.48 -7.34 8.26
N GLU A 180 10.77 -7.34 8.59
CA GLU A 180 11.37 -6.53 9.66
C GLU A 180 11.38 -5.02 9.34
N GLY A 181 11.15 -4.65 8.08
CA GLY A 181 11.10 -3.26 7.62
C GLY A 181 9.80 -2.54 7.94
N ALA A 182 8.77 -3.24 8.43
CA ALA A 182 7.49 -2.64 8.79
C ALA A 182 7.64 -1.51 9.82
N GLN A 183 6.86 -0.45 9.66
CA GLN A 183 6.98 0.77 10.47
C GLN A 183 5.63 1.24 11.02
N TYR A 184 5.60 1.62 12.27
CA TYR A 184 4.47 2.33 12.87
C TYR A 184 4.45 3.80 12.44
N LYS A 185 3.26 4.29 12.14
CA LYS A 185 2.97 5.69 11.83
C LYS A 185 1.74 6.14 12.62
N PRO A 186 1.58 7.43 12.90
CA PRO A 186 0.32 7.91 13.48
C PRO A 186 -0.88 7.44 12.64
N SER A 187 -1.92 6.94 13.30
CA SER A 187 -3.07 6.33 12.62
C SER A 187 -3.87 7.34 11.77
N ASP A 188 -3.80 8.62 12.13
CA ASP A 188 -4.40 9.74 11.41
C ASP A 188 -3.49 10.38 10.35
N PHE A 189 -2.27 9.84 10.17
CA PHE A 189 -1.30 10.33 9.19
C PHE A 189 -1.73 9.97 7.77
N TYR A 190 -1.46 10.89 6.83
CA TYR A 190 -1.70 10.69 5.40
C TYR A 190 -0.60 11.35 4.58
N ALA A 191 0.02 10.59 3.69
CA ALA A 191 1.16 11.04 2.90
C ALA A 191 1.18 10.36 1.52
N ILE A 192 2.00 10.92 0.64
CA ILE A 192 2.21 10.41 -0.72
C ILE A 192 2.77 8.96 -0.74
N TYR A 193 3.38 8.51 0.34
CA TYR A 193 4.03 7.20 0.43
C TYR A 193 3.15 6.07 0.94
N VAL A 194 1.92 6.35 1.36
CA VAL A 194 1.09 5.41 2.12
C VAL A 194 -0.28 5.21 1.48
N GLY A 195 -0.56 3.97 1.15
CA GLY A 195 -1.85 3.47 0.68
C GLY A 195 -2.25 2.22 1.45
N PHE A 196 -2.97 1.29 0.80
CA PHE A 196 -3.48 0.08 1.46
C PHE A 196 -4.05 -0.92 0.45
N ARG A 197 -4.29 -2.13 0.92
CA ARG A 197 -5.15 -3.14 0.29
C ARG A 197 -6.04 -3.80 1.31
N CYS A 198 -7.12 -4.43 0.87
CA CYS A 198 -8.08 -5.08 1.76
C CYS A 198 -7.90 -6.59 1.79
N ALA A 199 -8.32 -7.18 2.90
CA ALA A 199 -8.46 -8.62 3.09
C ALA A 199 -9.94 -8.96 3.35
N PHE A 200 -10.28 -10.24 3.17
CA PHE A 200 -11.63 -10.76 3.31
C PHE A 200 -11.60 -12.09 4.05
N ASP A 201 -12.56 -12.32 4.93
CA ASP A 201 -12.76 -13.60 5.57
C ASP A 201 -13.47 -14.54 4.60
N ASN A 202 -13.01 -15.81 4.52
CA ASN A 202 -13.57 -16.85 3.65
C ASN A 202 -14.45 -17.79 4.45
#